data_37435421df41fff1b129333a0876e004
#
_entry.id   37435421df41fff1b129333a0876e004
#
_cell.length_a   1.000
_cell.length_b   1.000
_cell.length_c   1.000
_cell.angle_alpha   90.00
_cell.angle_beta   90.00
_cell.angle_gamma   90.00
#
_symmetry.space_group_name_H-M   'P 1'
#
loop_
_entity.id
_entity.type
_entity.pdbx_description
1 polymer ?
#
loop_
_entity_poly.entity_id
_entity_poly.type
_entity_poly.pdbx_seq_one_letter_code
_entity_poly.pdbx_strand_id
1 'polypeptide(L)'
;MIQIRIAFVLRLVDDFTGTCIKRKSFLFWTDEKILHPVQKEEGLYVFLEPLEHPARITIEGTDYYPCTVEVDKHILDPEEPIADIRLYGRSGKVYSGGREYRTGVLNIKGQELPAEVYIRREKPTGLMYREYRKLENSHWILFQGFTKEDLIGKTCVLGREKDAFPFIIMEKRGINEYRVEPCGSVPDQIKEGEPLARIYRSVTDQDGSYAIPVEAGEGQSTEEVMLLHYKKPARKKGGRTCLSS
;
A
#
# COMPACT_ATOMS: atom_id res chain seq x y z
N MET A 1 18.85 -36.31 0.45
CA MET A 1 17.63 -35.57 0.05
C MET A 1 17.83 -34.11 0.44
N ILE A 2 17.89 -33.18 -0.50
CA ILE A 2 18.07 -31.73 -0.19
C ILE A 2 16.67 -31.19 0.11
N GLN A 3 16.45 -30.75 1.35
CA GLN A 3 15.20 -30.12 1.76
C GLN A 3 15.36 -28.59 1.64
N ILE A 4 14.77 -28.01 0.61
CA ILE A 4 14.73 -26.54 0.45
C ILE A 4 13.59 -26.02 1.30
N ARG A 5 13.89 -25.11 2.23
CA ARG A 5 12.91 -24.49 3.09
C ARG A 5 12.70 -23.04 2.65
N ILE A 6 11.47 -22.69 2.27
CA ILE A 6 11.10 -21.31 1.96
C ILE A 6 10.98 -20.56 3.29
N ALA A 7 11.66 -19.43 3.41
CA ALA A 7 11.53 -18.56 4.56
C ALA A 7 10.24 -17.72 4.47
N PHE A 8 10.06 -17.03 3.36
CA PHE A 8 8.85 -16.28 2.98
C PHE A 8 8.93 -15.87 1.51
N VAL A 9 7.86 -15.29 1.00
CA VAL A 9 7.75 -14.78 -0.37
C VAL A 9 7.29 -13.33 -0.35
N LEU A 10 7.92 -12.46 -1.13
CA LEU A 10 7.40 -11.13 -1.42
C LEU A 10 6.77 -11.11 -2.80
N ARG A 11 5.56 -10.57 -2.91
CA ARG A 11 4.92 -10.25 -4.17
C ARG A 11 4.92 -8.74 -4.36
N LEU A 12 5.65 -8.26 -5.38
CA LEU A 12 5.73 -6.83 -5.64
C LEU A 12 4.57 -6.39 -6.53
N VAL A 13 3.86 -5.39 -6.07
CA VAL A 13 2.65 -4.83 -6.72
C VAL A 13 2.89 -3.35 -7.02
N ASP A 14 2.59 -2.93 -8.22
CA ASP A 14 2.55 -1.51 -8.58
C ASP A 14 1.32 -0.86 -7.96
N ASP A 15 1.50 0.14 -7.10
CA ASP A 15 0.41 0.74 -6.34
C ASP A 15 -0.64 1.42 -7.24
N PHE A 16 -0.19 2.08 -8.31
CA PHE A 16 -1.06 2.79 -9.23
C PHE A 16 -1.95 1.85 -10.05
N THR A 17 -1.36 0.78 -10.62
CA THR A 17 -2.10 -0.17 -11.45
C THR A 17 -2.81 -1.24 -10.63
N GLY A 18 -2.33 -1.53 -9.43
CA GLY A 18 -2.78 -2.65 -8.59
C GLY A 18 -2.37 -4.02 -9.14
N THR A 19 -1.41 -4.07 -10.08
CA THR A 19 -0.97 -5.30 -10.73
C THR A 19 0.42 -5.73 -10.28
N CYS A 20 0.69 -7.04 -10.32
CA CYS A 20 2.01 -7.56 -10.00
C CYS A 20 3.08 -7.04 -10.97
N ILE A 21 4.26 -6.68 -10.44
CA ILE A 21 5.37 -6.16 -11.21
C ILE A 21 6.15 -7.34 -11.78
N LYS A 22 5.95 -7.63 -13.07
CA LYS A 22 6.59 -8.76 -13.76
C LYS A 22 7.91 -8.34 -14.39
N ARG A 23 8.88 -9.27 -14.43
CA ARG A 23 10.13 -9.20 -15.22
C ARG A 23 10.97 -7.93 -15.00
N LYS A 24 11.02 -7.42 -13.76
CA LYS A 24 11.88 -6.30 -13.37
C LYS A 24 12.92 -6.79 -12.38
N SER A 25 14.11 -6.23 -12.47
CA SER A 25 15.18 -6.48 -11.49
C SER A 25 15.02 -5.54 -10.31
N PHE A 26 15.07 -6.10 -9.12
CA PHE A 26 15.10 -5.37 -7.86
C PHE A 26 16.31 -5.81 -7.04
N LEU A 27 16.85 -4.87 -6.28
CA LEU A 27 17.81 -5.12 -5.23
C LEU A 27 17.09 -5.24 -3.89
N PHE A 28 17.52 -6.20 -3.10
CA PHE A 28 16.98 -6.44 -1.76
C PHE A 28 18.12 -6.44 -0.77
N TRP A 29 18.00 -5.73 0.33
CA TRP A 29 18.99 -5.80 1.40
C TRP A 29 18.35 -5.60 2.77
N THR A 30 19.05 -6.11 3.77
CA THR A 30 18.85 -5.78 5.18
C THR A 30 19.92 -4.77 5.59
N ASP A 31 19.88 -4.29 6.82
CA ASP A 31 20.93 -3.42 7.35
C ASP A 31 22.33 -4.08 7.33
N GLU A 32 22.39 -5.41 7.22
CA GLU A 32 23.64 -6.19 7.31
C GLU A 32 24.13 -6.74 5.97
N LYS A 33 23.24 -7.11 5.05
CA LYS A 33 23.61 -7.81 3.82
C LYS A 33 22.65 -7.61 2.65
N ILE A 34 23.20 -7.81 1.45
CA ILE A 34 22.40 -7.94 0.22
C ILE A 34 21.75 -9.33 0.21
N LEU A 35 20.49 -9.38 -0.16
CA LEU A 35 19.70 -10.59 -0.29
C LEU A 35 19.57 -11.00 -1.75
N HIS A 36 19.58 -12.30 -2.01
CA HIS A 36 19.49 -12.87 -3.35
C HIS A 36 18.26 -13.80 -3.48
N PRO A 37 17.03 -13.26 -3.47
CA PRO A 37 15.84 -14.09 -3.62
C PRO A 37 15.76 -14.72 -5.00
N VAL A 38 15.11 -15.87 -5.10
CA VAL A 38 14.79 -16.50 -6.37
C VAL A 38 13.57 -15.81 -6.97
N GLN A 39 13.77 -15.12 -8.09
CA GLN A 39 12.67 -14.51 -8.82
C GLN A 39 11.85 -15.58 -9.54
N LYS A 40 10.54 -15.54 -9.36
CA LYS A 40 9.55 -16.36 -10.04
C LYS A 40 8.66 -15.50 -10.94
N GLU A 41 7.83 -16.14 -11.73
CA GLU A 41 6.79 -15.47 -12.50
C GLU A 41 5.84 -14.68 -11.56
N GLU A 42 5.07 -13.76 -12.13
CA GLU A 42 4.07 -12.96 -11.42
C GLU A 42 4.60 -12.01 -10.34
N GLY A 43 5.88 -11.61 -10.43
CA GLY A 43 6.46 -10.65 -9.48
C GLY A 43 6.75 -11.24 -8.10
N LEU A 44 6.88 -12.58 -8.00
CA LEU A 44 7.21 -13.26 -6.76
C LEU A 44 8.73 -13.35 -6.57
N TYR A 45 9.18 -13.05 -5.36
CA TYR A 45 10.57 -13.16 -4.90
C TYR A 45 10.61 -14.07 -3.69
N VAL A 46 11.20 -15.27 -3.88
CA VAL A 46 11.26 -16.34 -2.88
C VAL A 46 12.57 -16.26 -2.12
N PHE A 47 12.48 -16.05 -0.82
CA PHE A 47 13.64 -16.03 0.08
C PHE A 47 13.83 -17.40 0.70
N LEU A 48 15.01 -17.97 0.50
CA LEU A 48 15.39 -19.30 0.98
C LEU A 48 16.26 -19.22 2.25
N GLU A 49 16.92 -18.08 2.43
CA GLU A 49 17.76 -17.86 3.60
C GLU A 49 16.91 -17.51 4.82
N PRO A 50 17.17 -18.13 5.96
CA PRO A 50 16.54 -17.71 7.21
C PRO A 50 17.02 -16.32 7.57
N LEU A 51 16.06 -15.42 7.85
CA LEU A 51 16.31 -14.09 8.37
C LEU A 51 15.81 -14.02 9.81
N GLU A 52 16.41 -13.14 10.60
CA GLU A 52 15.85 -12.78 11.90
C GLU A 52 14.46 -12.15 11.70
N HIS A 53 13.53 -12.43 12.59
CA HIS A 53 12.17 -11.91 12.48
C HIS A 53 11.81 -11.03 13.69
N PRO A 54 11.14 -9.91 13.41
CA PRO A 54 10.74 -9.40 12.09
C PRO A 54 11.95 -8.93 11.26
N ALA A 55 11.96 -9.28 9.97
CA ALA A 55 13.01 -8.88 9.04
C ALA A 55 12.72 -7.52 8.43
N ARG A 56 13.64 -6.58 8.56
CA ARG A 56 13.56 -5.28 7.88
C ARG A 56 14.28 -5.36 6.54
N ILE A 57 13.51 -5.25 5.46
CA ILE A 57 14.00 -5.41 4.10
C ILE A 57 13.80 -4.12 3.33
N THR A 58 14.86 -3.61 2.72
CA THR A 58 14.78 -2.51 1.76
C THR A 58 14.79 -3.07 0.34
N ILE A 59 13.88 -2.55 -0.48
CA ILE A 59 13.63 -2.94 -1.87
C ILE A 59 13.89 -1.73 -2.74
N GLU A 60 14.76 -1.85 -3.73
CA GLU A 60 15.08 -0.79 -4.67
C GLU A 60 14.97 -1.27 -6.11
N GLY A 61 14.37 -0.46 -6.96
CA GLY A 61 14.24 -0.68 -8.40
C GLY A 61 14.38 0.62 -9.16
N THR A 62 14.76 0.54 -10.43
CA THR A 62 15.02 1.73 -11.28
C THR A 62 13.80 2.63 -11.44
N ASP A 63 12.62 2.01 -11.60
CA ASP A 63 11.37 2.72 -11.91
C ASP A 63 10.52 3.00 -10.66
N TYR A 64 11.00 2.62 -9.47
CA TYR A 64 10.24 2.72 -8.22
C TYR A 64 11.04 3.43 -7.14
N TYR A 65 10.33 4.12 -6.27
CA TYR A 65 10.93 4.64 -5.05
C TYR A 65 11.39 3.50 -4.15
N PRO A 66 12.53 3.65 -3.44
CA PRO A 66 12.95 2.67 -2.45
C PRO A 66 11.87 2.49 -1.39
N CYS A 67 11.63 1.24 -1.01
CA CYS A 67 10.64 0.89 0.00
C CYS A 67 11.29 0.01 1.07
N THR A 68 11.15 0.38 2.34
CA THR A 68 11.60 -0.44 3.46
C THR A 68 10.38 -1.01 4.18
N VAL A 69 10.32 -2.34 4.24
CA VAL A 69 9.22 -3.09 4.85
C VAL A 69 9.72 -3.95 6.00
N GLU A 70 8.86 -4.19 6.96
CA GLU A 70 9.10 -5.13 8.04
C GLU A 70 8.24 -6.38 7.79
N VAL A 71 8.90 -7.52 7.63
CA VAL A 71 8.24 -8.80 7.34
C VAL A 71 8.39 -9.71 8.55
N ASP A 72 7.25 -10.09 9.12
CA ASP A 72 7.21 -11.09 10.19
C ASP A 72 6.51 -12.36 9.67
N LYS A 73 7.29 -13.43 9.53
CA LYS A 73 6.77 -14.73 9.05
C LYS A 73 5.70 -15.33 9.97
N HIS A 74 5.66 -14.92 11.25
CA HIS A 74 4.69 -15.45 12.20
C HIS A 74 3.29 -14.91 12.02
N ILE A 75 3.15 -13.79 11.28
CA ILE A 75 1.85 -13.21 10.92
C ILE A 75 1.41 -13.56 9.50
N LEU A 76 2.30 -14.18 8.70
CA LEU A 76 1.94 -14.68 7.38
C LEU A 76 1.22 -16.03 7.49
N ASP A 77 0.38 -16.32 6.48
CA ASP A 77 -0.24 -17.62 6.37
C ASP A 77 0.83 -18.71 6.24
N PRO A 78 0.86 -19.73 7.10
CA PRO A 78 1.86 -20.81 7.01
C PRO A 78 1.78 -21.64 5.73
N GLU A 79 0.61 -21.73 5.12
CA GLU A 79 0.38 -22.47 3.86
C GLU A 79 0.76 -21.61 2.64
N GLU A 80 0.56 -20.30 2.73
CA GLU A 80 0.87 -19.34 1.68
C GLU A 80 1.61 -18.13 2.27
N PRO A 81 2.92 -18.25 2.62
CA PRO A 81 3.67 -17.20 3.32
C PRO A 81 4.07 -16.05 2.38
N ILE A 82 3.08 -15.44 1.73
CA ILE A 82 3.25 -14.34 0.76
C ILE A 82 2.89 -13.02 1.44
N ALA A 83 3.82 -12.05 1.35
CA ALA A 83 3.57 -10.66 1.70
C ALA A 83 3.47 -9.80 0.43
N ASP A 84 2.36 -9.07 0.27
CA ASP A 84 2.16 -8.12 -0.82
C ASP A 84 2.82 -6.79 -0.47
N ILE A 85 3.79 -6.38 -1.30
CA ILE A 85 4.51 -5.12 -1.12
C ILE A 85 4.17 -4.18 -2.27
N ARG A 86 3.55 -3.05 -1.95
CA ARG A 86 3.20 -2.03 -2.92
C ARG A 86 4.32 -1.04 -3.11
N LEU A 87 4.69 -0.82 -4.35
CA LEU A 87 5.76 0.08 -4.74
C LEU A 87 5.19 1.28 -5.49
N TYR A 88 5.67 2.47 -5.15
CA TYR A 88 5.31 3.72 -5.82
C TYR A 88 6.25 3.97 -7.00
N GLY A 89 5.67 4.19 -8.19
CA GLY A 89 6.45 4.51 -9.38
C GLY A 89 7.14 5.87 -9.26
N ARG A 90 8.40 5.94 -9.66
CA ARG A 90 9.14 7.22 -9.74
C ARG A 90 8.57 8.11 -10.83
N SER A 91 8.84 9.41 -10.72
CA SER A 91 8.61 10.39 -11.77
C SER A 91 9.26 9.92 -13.09
N GLY A 92 8.50 9.98 -14.18
CA GLY A 92 8.98 9.52 -15.50
C GLY A 92 8.78 8.03 -15.80
N LYS A 93 8.32 7.24 -14.86
CA LYS A 93 7.93 5.84 -15.14
C LYS A 93 6.83 5.81 -16.20
N VAL A 94 7.07 5.06 -17.29
CA VAL A 94 6.09 4.92 -18.37
C VAL A 94 5.05 3.87 -18.02
N TYR A 95 3.79 4.26 -18.03
CA TYR A 95 2.64 3.37 -17.90
C TYR A 95 1.94 3.19 -19.26
N SER A 96 1.52 1.97 -19.58
CA SER A 96 0.71 1.71 -20.77
C SER A 96 -0.66 2.38 -20.61
N GLY A 97 -1.16 3.03 -21.67
CA GLY A 97 -2.50 3.62 -21.71
C GLY A 97 -2.57 5.12 -21.45
N GLY A 98 -1.47 5.86 -21.59
CA GLY A 98 -1.44 7.33 -21.49
C GLY A 98 -1.80 7.80 -20.08
N ARG A 99 -0.79 8.05 -19.26
CA ARG A 99 -0.95 8.54 -17.90
C ARG A 99 -0.35 9.92 -17.78
N GLU A 100 -0.91 10.73 -16.91
CA GLU A 100 -0.39 12.02 -16.54
C GLU A 100 0.24 11.96 -15.15
N TYR A 101 1.11 12.90 -14.84
CA TYR A 101 1.65 13.05 -13.50
C TYR A 101 1.21 14.38 -12.92
N ARG A 102 0.71 14.35 -11.70
CA ARG A 102 0.52 15.54 -10.87
C ARG A 102 1.79 15.74 -10.06
N THR A 103 2.48 16.85 -10.33
CA THR A 103 3.76 17.16 -9.69
C THR A 103 3.65 18.40 -8.84
N GLY A 104 4.45 18.47 -7.78
CA GLY A 104 4.51 19.61 -6.89
C GLY A 104 5.58 19.42 -5.81
N VAL A 105 5.60 20.35 -4.86
CA VAL A 105 6.50 20.31 -3.70
C VAL A 105 5.67 20.45 -2.44
N LEU A 106 5.80 19.47 -1.56
CA LEU A 106 5.18 19.49 -0.24
C LEU A 106 6.04 20.35 0.71
N ASN A 107 5.49 21.47 1.15
CA ASN A 107 6.17 22.37 2.07
C ASN A 107 5.36 22.54 3.36
N ILE A 108 5.42 21.52 4.22
CA ILE A 108 4.74 21.56 5.52
C ILE A 108 5.79 21.59 6.62
N LYS A 109 5.79 22.66 7.43
CA LYS A 109 6.72 22.79 8.53
C LYS A 109 6.56 21.65 9.53
N GLY A 110 7.68 21.01 9.89
CA GLY A 110 7.71 19.92 10.87
C GLY A 110 7.31 18.54 10.30
N GLN A 111 7.08 18.43 8.98
CA GLN A 111 6.85 17.15 8.34
C GLN A 111 8.18 16.45 8.10
N GLU A 112 8.28 15.18 8.52
CA GLU A 112 9.41 14.31 8.14
C GLU A 112 9.27 13.88 6.67
N LEU A 113 10.37 13.95 5.93
CA LEU A 113 10.45 13.53 4.53
C LEU A 113 11.39 12.31 4.41
N PRO A 114 11.13 11.40 3.47
CA PRO A 114 10.00 11.36 2.54
C PRO A 114 8.66 11.05 3.23
N ALA A 115 7.57 11.61 2.71
CA ALA A 115 6.23 11.43 3.23
C ALA A 115 5.31 10.82 2.17
N GLU A 116 4.34 10.01 2.58
CA GLU A 116 3.31 9.52 1.68
C GLU A 116 2.27 10.62 1.40
N VAL A 117 1.96 10.79 0.14
CA VAL A 117 1.01 11.79 -0.36
C VAL A 117 -0.04 11.12 -1.23
N TYR A 118 -1.22 11.69 -1.28
CA TYR A 118 -2.26 11.20 -2.17
C TYR A 118 -3.10 12.33 -2.77
N ILE A 119 -3.70 12.04 -3.90
CA ILE A 119 -4.72 12.85 -4.55
C ILE A 119 -6.02 12.03 -4.55
N ARG A 120 -7.11 12.63 -4.08
CA ARG A 120 -8.45 12.04 -4.16
C ARG A 120 -9.05 12.38 -5.53
N ARG A 121 -9.55 11.37 -6.23
CA ARG A 121 -10.28 11.57 -7.47
C ARG A 121 -11.60 12.30 -7.20
N GLU A 122 -11.89 13.37 -7.94
CA GLU A 122 -13.14 14.15 -7.76
C GLU A 122 -14.37 13.33 -8.10
N LYS A 123 -14.34 12.63 -9.24
CA LYS A 123 -15.47 11.81 -9.66
C LYS A 123 -15.58 10.58 -8.76
N PRO A 124 -16.65 10.47 -7.97
CA PRO A 124 -16.86 9.29 -7.12
C PRO A 124 -17.09 8.04 -7.97
N THR A 125 -16.83 6.88 -7.40
CA THR A 125 -16.98 5.57 -8.07
C THR A 125 -18.44 5.21 -8.39
N GLY A 126 -19.40 5.90 -7.77
CA GLY A 126 -20.83 5.55 -7.80
C GLY A 126 -21.25 4.61 -6.67
N LEU A 127 -20.32 4.21 -5.81
CA LEU A 127 -20.60 3.44 -4.61
C LEU A 127 -20.64 4.36 -3.38
N MET A 128 -21.54 4.07 -2.46
CA MET A 128 -21.70 4.78 -1.19
C MET A 128 -21.62 3.78 -0.04
N TYR A 129 -20.91 4.15 1.01
CA TYR A 129 -20.74 3.33 2.20
C TYR A 129 -22.08 3.00 2.86
N ARG A 130 -22.24 1.74 3.27
CA ARG A 130 -23.40 1.26 4.02
C ARG A 130 -22.99 0.65 5.35
N GLU A 131 -22.06 -0.30 5.35
CA GLU A 131 -21.70 -1.06 6.54
C GLU A 131 -20.26 -1.56 6.47
N TYR A 132 -19.57 -1.59 7.60
CA TYR A 132 -18.28 -2.21 7.79
C TYR A 132 -18.40 -3.39 8.74
N ARG A 133 -17.73 -4.49 8.39
CA ARG A 133 -17.68 -5.72 9.20
C ARG A 133 -16.25 -6.19 9.32
N LYS A 134 -15.86 -6.51 10.53
CA LYS A 134 -14.62 -7.24 10.80
C LYS A 134 -14.95 -8.69 11.10
N LEU A 135 -14.53 -9.59 10.22
CA LEU A 135 -14.72 -11.04 10.36
C LEU A 135 -13.34 -11.65 10.57
N GLU A 136 -13.07 -12.14 11.78
CA GLU A 136 -11.75 -12.66 12.17
C GLU A 136 -10.64 -11.66 11.86
N ASN A 137 -9.76 -11.98 10.89
CA ASN A 137 -8.67 -11.12 10.44
C ASN A 137 -8.99 -10.36 9.14
N SER A 138 -10.22 -10.45 8.64
CA SER A 138 -10.63 -9.84 7.37
C SER A 138 -11.55 -8.66 7.59
N HIS A 139 -11.37 -7.62 6.77
CA HIS A 139 -12.19 -6.41 6.78
C HIS A 139 -13.09 -6.40 5.56
N TRP A 140 -14.37 -6.21 5.76
CA TRP A 140 -15.39 -6.20 4.71
C TRP A 140 -16.18 -4.91 4.73
N ILE A 141 -16.46 -4.38 3.56
CA ILE A 141 -17.32 -3.21 3.41
C ILE A 141 -18.46 -3.55 2.46
N LEU A 142 -19.68 -3.26 2.88
CA LEU A 142 -20.85 -3.30 2.04
C LEU A 142 -21.13 -1.89 1.54
N PHE A 143 -21.32 -1.76 0.23
CA PHE A 143 -21.70 -0.53 -0.43
C PHE A 143 -23.11 -0.61 -0.99
N GLN A 144 -23.71 0.54 -1.23
CA GLN A 144 -24.90 0.73 -2.06
C GLN A 144 -24.52 1.52 -3.31
N GLY A 145 -25.33 1.41 -4.36
CA GLY A 145 -25.08 2.11 -5.63
C GLY A 145 -24.51 1.18 -6.70
N PHE A 146 -23.95 1.77 -7.74
CA PHE A 146 -23.44 1.04 -8.89
C PHE A 146 -22.14 1.65 -9.42
N THR A 147 -21.19 0.80 -9.74
CA THR A 147 -19.96 1.19 -10.43
C THR A 147 -19.70 0.29 -11.65
N LYS A 148 -19.17 0.89 -12.72
CA LYS A 148 -18.66 0.18 -13.90
C LYS A 148 -17.15 -0.07 -13.80
N GLU A 149 -16.51 0.50 -12.79
CA GLU A 149 -15.07 0.42 -12.63
C GLU A 149 -14.66 -0.91 -11.97
N ASP A 150 -13.57 -1.48 -12.45
CA ASP A 150 -12.88 -2.54 -11.73
C ASP A 150 -12.02 -1.89 -10.63
N LEU A 151 -12.46 -2.09 -9.39
CA LEU A 151 -11.81 -1.54 -8.20
C LEU A 151 -10.85 -2.52 -7.53
N ILE A 152 -10.78 -3.79 -7.99
CA ILE A 152 -9.87 -4.79 -7.41
C ILE A 152 -8.41 -4.32 -7.56
N GLY A 153 -7.66 -4.40 -6.48
CA GLY A 153 -6.28 -3.94 -6.41
C GLY A 153 -6.12 -2.42 -6.31
N LYS A 154 -7.20 -1.63 -6.36
CA LYS A 154 -7.14 -0.18 -6.30
C LYS A 154 -7.25 0.35 -4.88
N THR A 155 -6.57 1.47 -4.63
CA THR A 155 -6.70 2.18 -3.37
C THR A 155 -7.86 3.14 -3.44
N CYS A 156 -8.71 3.08 -2.43
CA CYS A 156 -9.91 3.89 -2.29
C CYS A 156 -9.94 4.56 -0.91
N VAL A 157 -10.81 5.54 -0.76
CA VAL A 157 -10.98 6.27 0.50
C VAL A 157 -12.46 6.55 0.75
N LEU A 158 -12.87 6.43 2.00
CA LEU A 158 -14.10 7.00 2.57
C LEU A 158 -13.76 8.18 3.46
N GLY A 159 -14.63 9.17 3.53
CA GLY A 159 -14.38 10.38 4.32
C GLY A 159 -13.36 11.34 3.69
N ARG A 160 -13.03 12.39 4.43
CA ARG A 160 -12.08 13.43 4.01
C ARG A 160 -11.18 13.83 5.19
N GLU A 161 -10.03 14.42 4.87
CA GLU A 161 -9.08 14.97 5.85
C GLU A 161 -8.75 13.97 6.98
N LYS A 162 -8.92 14.40 8.24
CA LYS A 162 -8.62 13.60 9.43
C LYS A 162 -9.52 12.37 9.60
N ASP A 163 -10.68 12.38 8.99
CA ASP A 163 -11.66 11.29 9.03
C ASP A 163 -11.53 10.36 7.79
N ALA A 164 -10.51 10.60 6.96
CA ALA A 164 -10.25 9.77 5.80
C ALA A 164 -9.87 8.35 6.22
N PHE A 165 -10.56 7.38 5.64
CA PHE A 165 -10.27 5.95 5.79
C PHE A 165 -9.79 5.38 4.45
N PRO A 166 -8.50 5.36 4.19
CA PRO A 166 -7.92 4.75 3.00
C PRO A 166 -7.78 3.25 3.17
N PHE A 167 -8.08 2.52 2.11
CA PHE A 167 -7.95 1.06 2.04
C PHE A 167 -7.77 0.58 0.60
N ILE A 168 -7.28 -0.63 0.46
CA ILE A 168 -7.14 -1.32 -0.80
C ILE A 168 -8.30 -2.29 -0.96
N ILE A 169 -8.93 -2.33 -2.12
CA ILE A 169 -9.95 -3.32 -2.45
C ILE A 169 -9.27 -4.60 -2.92
N MET A 170 -9.41 -5.68 -2.16
CA MET A 170 -8.72 -6.94 -2.42
C MET A 170 -9.57 -7.92 -3.20
N GLU A 171 -10.87 -7.96 -2.93
CA GLU A 171 -11.77 -8.97 -3.47
C GLU A 171 -13.20 -8.43 -3.50
N LYS A 172 -14.00 -8.91 -4.45
CA LYS A 172 -15.43 -8.63 -4.52
C LYS A 172 -16.22 -9.90 -4.27
N ARG A 173 -17.18 -9.84 -3.33
CA ARG A 173 -18.12 -10.93 -3.06
C ARG A 173 -19.54 -10.43 -3.28
N GLY A 174 -20.30 -11.15 -4.08
CA GLY A 174 -21.67 -10.73 -4.38
C GLY A 174 -21.73 -9.42 -5.16
N ILE A 175 -22.79 -8.63 -4.93
CA ILE A 175 -23.08 -7.44 -5.74
C ILE A 175 -22.20 -6.27 -5.35
N ASN A 176 -22.14 -5.92 -4.07
CA ASN A 176 -21.45 -4.72 -3.56
C ASN A 176 -20.72 -4.95 -2.23
N GLU A 177 -20.34 -6.16 -1.94
CA GLU A 177 -19.54 -6.51 -0.77
C GLU A 177 -18.09 -6.72 -1.18
N TYR A 178 -17.18 -6.00 -0.52
CA TYR A 178 -15.77 -6.01 -0.85
C TYR A 178 -14.93 -6.31 0.37
N ARG A 179 -13.98 -7.25 0.22
CA ARG A 179 -12.89 -7.41 1.19
C ARG A 179 -11.87 -6.31 0.96
N VAL A 180 -11.47 -5.67 2.03
CA VAL A 180 -10.54 -4.54 1.98
C VAL A 180 -9.38 -4.75 2.92
N GLU A 181 -8.26 -4.15 2.58
CA GLU A 181 -7.08 -4.05 3.42
C GLU A 181 -6.90 -2.59 3.85
N PRO A 182 -7.12 -2.27 5.14
CA PRO A 182 -6.92 -0.91 5.64
C PRO A 182 -5.47 -0.44 5.46
N CYS A 183 -5.30 0.77 4.93
CA CYS A 183 -4.00 1.43 4.86
C CYS A 183 -3.63 2.17 6.15
N GLY A 184 -4.32 1.94 7.24
CA GLY A 184 -4.13 2.59 8.52
C GLY A 184 -5.16 2.17 9.54
N SER A 185 -5.41 2.99 10.55
CA SER A 185 -6.44 2.71 11.55
C SER A 185 -7.83 2.80 10.93
N VAL A 186 -8.67 1.83 11.23
CA VAL A 186 -10.10 1.91 10.91
C VAL A 186 -10.75 2.93 11.85
N PRO A 187 -11.46 3.95 11.34
CA PRO A 187 -12.14 4.90 12.20
C PRO A 187 -13.30 4.24 12.97
N ASP A 188 -13.56 4.74 14.17
CA ASP A 188 -14.64 4.22 15.02
C ASP A 188 -16.02 4.37 14.38
N GLN A 189 -16.20 5.42 13.56
CA GLN A 189 -17.44 5.69 12.86
C GLN A 189 -17.16 6.17 11.43
N ILE A 190 -17.88 5.59 10.49
CA ILE A 190 -17.94 6.02 9.10
C ILE A 190 -19.40 6.39 8.82
N LYS A 191 -19.63 7.55 8.26
CA LYS A 191 -20.99 8.03 7.97
C LYS A 191 -21.62 7.20 6.87
N GLU A 192 -22.81 6.64 7.11
CA GLU A 192 -23.60 5.97 6.07
C GLU A 192 -23.92 6.95 4.93
N GLY A 193 -23.82 6.46 3.70
CA GLY A 193 -23.97 7.27 2.49
C GLY A 193 -22.69 8.03 2.08
N GLU A 194 -21.58 7.90 2.81
CA GLU A 194 -20.31 8.50 2.39
C GLU A 194 -19.87 7.94 1.02
N PRO A 195 -19.57 8.80 0.03
CA PRO A 195 -19.20 8.34 -1.29
C PRO A 195 -17.79 7.73 -1.30
N LEU A 196 -17.66 6.57 -1.93
CA LEU A 196 -16.38 5.94 -2.17
C LEU A 196 -15.65 6.69 -3.29
N ALA A 197 -14.45 7.17 -3.02
CA ALA A 197 -13.56 7.77 -4.01
C ALA A 197 -12.29 6.94 -4.18
N ARG A 198 -11.73 6.92 -5.40
CA ARG A 198 -10.38 6.43 -5.62
C ARG A 198 -9.36 7.46 -5.15
N ILE A 199 -8.21 6.98 -4.74
CA ILE A 199 -7.04 7.82 -4.49
C ILE A 199 -5.85 7.31 -5.30
N TYR A 200 -5.00 8.24 -5.70
CA TYR A 200 -3.70 7.99 -6.29
C TYR A 200 -2.64 8.38 -5.29
N ARG A 201 -1.69 7.51 -5.06
CA ARG A 201 -0.67 7.68 -4.02
C ARG A 201 0.72 7.75 -4.60
N SER A 202 1.60 8.39 -3.87
CA SER A 202 3.04 8.39 -4.11
C SER A 202 3.77 8.72 -2.81
N VAL A 203 5.07 8.82 -2.90
CA VAL A 203 5.95 9.29 -1.82
C VAL A 203 6.75 10.49 -2.32
N THR A 204 7.03 11.43 -1.43
CA THR A 204 7.88 12.58 -1.77
C THR A 204 9.35 12.16 -1.82
N ASP A 205 10.14 12.93 -2.54
CA ASP A 205 11.59 12.93 -2.39
C ASP A 205 12.03 13.63 -1.08
N GLN A 206 13.33 13.65 -0.81
CA GLN A 206 13.92 14.26 0.39
C GLN A 206 13.71 15.79 0.45
N ASP A 207 13.52 16.44 -0.68
CA ASP A 207 13.23 17.87 -0.81
C ASP A 207 11.73 18.19 -0.76
N GLY A 208 10.87 17.17 -0.61
CA GLY A 208 9.43 17.29 -0.59
C GLY A 208 8.78 17.27 -1.98
N SER A 209 9.55 17.15 -3.07
CA SER A 209 8.98 17.02 -4.40
C SER A 209 8.23 15.70 -4.55
N TYR A 210 7.14 15.71 -5.30
CA TYR A 210 6.34 14.51 -5.57
C TYR A 210 5.88 14.46 -7.03
N ALA A 211 5.63 13.22 -7.50
CA ALA A 211 4.99 12.96 -8.77
C ALA A 211 3.97 11.81 -8.59
N ILE A 212 2.70 12.15 -8.61
CA ILE A 212 1.60 11.20 -8.45
C ILE A 212 1.04 10.84 -9.82
N PRO A 213 1.10 9.56 -10.23
CA PRO A 213 0.49 9.14 -11.49
C PRO A 213 -1.04 9.17 -11.36
N VAL A 214 -1.72 9.73 -12.35
CA VAL A 214 -3.18 9.80 -12.45
C VAL A 214 -3.66 9.27 -13.80
N GLU A 215 -4.91 8.86 -13.89
CA GLU A 215 -5.50 8.42 -15.15
C GLU A 215 -5.69 9.61 -16.11
N ALA A 216 -5.36 9.43 -17.39
CA ALA A 216 -5.50 10.48 -18.40
C ALA A 216 -6.98 10.90 -18.56
N GLY A 217 -7.21 12.21 -18.74
CA GLY A 217 -8.56 12.77 -18.96
C GLY A 217 -9.37 13.02 -17.67
N GLU A 218 -8.84 12.75 -16.50
CA GLU A 218 -9.37 13.27 -15.26
C GLU A 218 -8.95 14.74 -15.17
N GLY A 219 -9.92 15.61 -15.40
CA GLY A 219 -9.74 17.04 -15.69
C GLY A 219 -8.81 17.79 -14.75
N GLN A 220 -8.52 19.04 -15.10
CA GLN A 220 -7.73 19.99 -14.30
C GLN A 220 -8.49 20.35 -12.99
N SER A 221 -8.73 19.35 -12.17
CA SER A 221 -9.29 19.58 -10.87
C SER A 221 -8.25 20.25 -9.99
N THR A 222 -8.67 21.20 -9.21
CA THR A 222 -7.91 21.81 -8.11
C THR A 222 -7.84 20.80 -6.94
N GLU A 223 -7.27 19.62 -7.22
CA GLU A 223 -7.12 18.57 -6.21
C GLU A 223 -6.06 19.01 -5.23
N GLU A 224 -6.46 19.10 -4.00
CA GLU A 224 -5.53 19.33 -2.89
C GLU A 224 -4.76 18.04 -2.63
N VAL A 225 -3.44 18.12 -2.68
CA VAL A 225 -2.59 16.99 -2.30
C VAL A 225 -2.61 16.87 -0.78
N MET A 226 -3.00 15.72 -0.29
CA MET A 226 -3.14 15.45 1.12
C MET A 226 -2.06 14.49 1.61
N LEU A 227 -1.61 14.71 2.85
CA LEU A 227 -0.74 13.76 3.55
C LEU A 227 -1.52 12.54 3.99
N LEU A 228 -0.95 11.37 3.77
CA LEU A 228 -1.46 10.14 4.35
C LEU A 228 -0.91 10.01 5.78
N HIS A 229 -1.72 10.39 6.77
CA HIS A 229 -1.34 10.27 8.17
C HIS A 229 -1.52 8.81 8.63
N TYR A 230 -0.45 8.02 8.57
CA TYR A 230 -0.42 6.75 9.29
C TYR A 230 -0.19 7.02 10.78
N LYS A 231 -1.11 6.62 11.64
CA LYS A 231 -0.74 6.32 13.02
C LYS A 231 0.12 5.06 12.96
N LYS A 232 1.46 5.22 12.98
CA LYS A 232 2.34 4.07 13.23
C LYS A 232 1.80 3.32 14.43
N PRO A 233 1.60 2.00 14.36
CA PRO A 233 1.17 1.23 15.53
C PRO A 233 2.15 1.55 16.67
N ALA A 234 1.61 1.93 17.83
CA ALA A 234 2.41 2.30 18.98
C ALA A 234 3.39 1.15 19.27
N ARG A 235 4.71 1.41 19.14
CA ARG A 235 5.72 0.46 19.58
C ARG A 235 5.40 0.13 21.04
N LYS A 236 4.99 -1.10 21.34
CA LYS A 236 5.01 -1.61 22.71
C LYS A 236 6.45 -1.48 23.18
N LYS A 237 6.73 -0.47 24.02
CA LYS A 237 8.00 -0.40 24.73
C LYS A 237 8.13 -1.69 25.54
N GLY A 238 8.96 -2.61 25.04
CA GLY A 238 9.36 -3.77 25.80
C GLY A 238 9.95 -3.28 27.10
N GLY A 239 9.26 -3.53 28.20
CA GLY A 239 9.78 -3.28 29.53
C GLY A 239 11.05 -4.09 29.73
N ARG A 240 12.20 -3.44 29.74
CA ARG A 240 13.40 -3.99 30.35
C ARG A 240 13.16 -3.99 31.84
N THR A 241 12.81 -5.14 32.38
CA THR A 241 12.95 -5.41 33.81
C THR A 241 14.43 -5.50 34.11
N CYS A 242 14.99 -4.43 34.66
CA CYS A 242 16.29 -4.53 35.31
C CYS A 242 16.12 -5.40 36.57
N LEU A 243 16.62 -6.61 36.52
CA LEU A 243 16.91 -7.37 37.74
C LEU A 243 18.23 -6.84 38.28
N SER A 244 18.14 -6.07 39.35
CA SER A 244 19.25 -5.75 40.24
C SER A 244 19.45 -6.90 41.18
N SER A 245 20.65 -7.39 41.27
CA SER A 245 21.26 -8.01 42.44
C SER A 245 22.72 -7.69 42.43
#